data_75cdf696b1e5df2b6c124a47b43058d7
#
_entry.id   75cdf696b1e5df2b6c124a47b43058d7
#
_cell.length_a   1.000
_cell.length_b   1.000
_cell.length_c   1.000
_cell.angle_alpha   90.00
_cell.angle_beta   90.00
_cell.angle_gamma   90.00
#
_symmetry.space_group_name_H-M   'P 1'
#
loop_
_entity.id
_entity.type
_entity.pdbx_description
1 polymer ?
#
loop_
_entity_poly.entity_id
_entity_poly.type
_entity_poly.pdbx_seq_one_letter_code
_entity_poly.pdbx_strand_id
1 'polypeptide(L)'
;MSVERYESSVVAGPGGVMTDEVGAITGEVTVRTEVAADGVSVLIQYLDADEWYEVEGSPLGPARDPGPRLHQEIIQAVRLGMPDGLAGFRG
;
A
#
# COMPACT_ATOMS: atom_id res chain seq x y z
N MET A 1 -1.83 21.30 -8.41
CA MET A 1 -2.36 20.36 -7.42
C MET A 1 -1.22 19.50 -6.87
N SER A 2 -1.21 19.31 -5.57
CA SER A 2 -0.16 18.56 -4.94
C SER A 2 -0.64 17.16 -4.59
N VAL A 3 0.30 16.20 -4.66
CA VAL A 3 0.08 14.84 -4.21
C VAL A 3 0.88 14.66 -2.92
N GLU A 4 0.22 14.17 -1.88
CA GLU A 4 0.91 13.83 -0.64
C GLU A 4 1.46 12.42 -0.78
N ARG A 5 2.70 12.22 -0.37
CA ARG A 5 3.37 10.93 -0.49
C ARG A 5 3.96 10.52 0.84
N TYR A 6 3.65 9.30 1.25
CA TYR A 6 4.14 8.73 2.50
C TYR A 6 4.80 7.40 2.21
N GLU A 7 5.94 7.13 2.82
CA GLU A 7 6.67 5.87 2.64
C GLU A 7 7.09 5.30 3.98
N SER A 8 6.97 4.00 4.15
CA SER A 8 7.43 3.32 5.35
C SER A 8 7.87 1.90 5.00
N SER A 9 8.90 1.43 5.68
CA SER A 9 9.34 0.04 5.56
C SER A 9 8.65 -0.80 6.63
N VAL A 10 8.28 -2.01 6.25
CA VAL A 10 7.52 -2.90 7.14
C VAL A 10 7.74 -4.35 6.68
N VAL A 11 7.57 -5.30 7.59
CA VAL A 11 7.58 -6.72 7.24
C VAL A 11 6.15 -7.15 6.92
N ALA A 12 5.95 -7.68 5.71
CA ALA A 12 4.64 -8.16 5.29
C ALA A 12 4.22 -9.35 6.15
N GLY A 13 2.96 -9.35 6.56
CA GLY A 13 2.42 -10.42 7.38
C GLY A 13 2.10 -11.70 6.59
N PRO A 14 1.47 -12.68 7.26
CA PRO A 14 1.16 -13.97 6.61
C PRO A 14 0.37 -13.79 5.32
N GLY A 15 0.74 -14.54 4.30
CA GLY A 15 0.11 -14.46 2.98
C GLY A 15 0.68 -13.37 2.09
N GLY A 16 1.52 -12.48 2.62
CA GLY A 16 2.12 -11.41 1.84
C GLY A 16 1.14 -10.32 1.45
N VAL A 17 1.50 -9.56 0.42
CA VAL A 17 0.66 -8.48 -0.13
C VAL A 17 0.48 -8.75 -1.63
N MET A 18 -0.76 -8.88 -2.05
CA MET A 18 -1.06 -9.16 -3.46
C MET A 18 -0.84 -7.91 -4.30
N THR A 19 -0.13 -8.07 -5.40
CA THR A 19 0.13 -7.00 -6.37
C THR A 19 -0.46 -7.36 -7.72
N ASP A 20 -0.64 -6.34 -8.56
CA ASP A 20 -1.16 -6.55 -9.92
C ASP A 20 -0.13 -7.22 -10.83
N GLU A 21 1.15 -6.89 -10.66
CA GLU A 21 2.17 -7.28 -11.63
C GLU A 21 2.83 -8.62 -11.34
N VAL A 22 3.06 -8.93 -10.06
CA VAL A 22 3.89 -10.10 -9.69
C VAL A 22 3.27 -11.00 -8.64
N GLY A 23 1.99 -10.81 -8.33
CA GLY A 23 1.32 -11.61 -7.30
C GLY A 23 1.72 -11.18 -5.91
N ALA A 24 1.68 -12.09 -4.95
CA ALA A 24 1.97 -11.78 -3.57
C ALA A 24 3.47 -11.61 -3.34
N ILE A 25 3.84 -10.51 -2.69
CA ILE A 25 5.22 -10.29 -2.26
C ILE A 25 5.30 -10.42 -0.74
N THR A 26 6.44 -10.91 -0.25
CA THR A 26 6.63 -11.24 1.16
C THR A 26 7.95 -10.66 1.67
N GLY A 27 8.15 -10.71 2.98
CA GLY A 27 9.38 -10.24 3.60
C GLY A 27 9.36 -8.75 3.86
N GLU A 28 10.55 -8.14 3.89
CA GLU A 28 10.66 -6.70 4.12
C GLU A 28 10.32 -5.93 2.86
N VAL A 29 9.44 -4.95 3.00
CA VAL A 29 8.94 -4.17 1.87
C VAL A 29 8.90 -2.69 2.25
N THR A 30 8.87 -1.83 1.24
CA THR A 30 8.59 -0.41 1.42
C THR A 30 7.22 -0.15 0.80
N VAL A 31 6.35 0.49 1.55
CA VAL A 31 4.99 0.83 1.11
C VAL A 31 4.92 2.33 0.89
N ARG A 32 4.42 2.72 -0.27
CA ARG A 32 4.21 4.13 -0.61
C ARG A 32 2.72 4.38 -0.79
N THR A 33 2.21 5.35 -0.05
CA THR A 33 0.84 5.83 -0.18
C THR A 33 0.89 7.21 -0.83
N GLU A 34 0.19 7.37 -1.96
CA GLU A 34 0.09 8.66 -2.65
C GLU A 34 -1.35 9.12 -2.61
N VAL A 35 -1.58 10.26 -1.98
CA VAL A 35 -2.92 10.81 -1.79
C VAL A 35 -3.10 12.01 -2.71
N ALA A 36 -4.03 11.87 -3.65
CA ALA A 36 -4.42 12.92 -4.57
C ALA A 36 -5.90 13.27 -4.33
N ALA A 37 -6.37 14.36 -4.94
CA ALA A 37 -7.74 14.79 -4.75
C ALA A 37 -8.78 13.76 -5.21
N ASP A 38 -8.43 12.98 -6.24
CA ASP A 38 -9.35 12.03 -6.86
C ASP A 38 -9.12 10.58 -6.45
N GLY A 39 -8.10 10.30 -5.65
CA GLY A 39 -7.85 8.93 -5.23
C GLY A 39 -6.55 8.72 -4.50
N VAL A 40 -6.38 7.49 -4.04
CA VAL A 40 -5.21 7.07 -3.27
C VAL A 40 -4.54 5.89 -3.98
N SER A 41 -3.27 6.04 -4.33
CA SER A 41 -2.49 4.95 -4.91
C SER A 41 -1.64 4.31 -3.82
N VAL A 42 -1.59 2.98 -3.82
CA VAL A 42 -0.80 2.21 -2.87
C VAL A 42 0.19 1.37 -3.66
N LEU A 43 1.46 1.67 -3.46
CA LEU A 43 2.57 1.03 -4.18
C LEU A 43 3.47 0.31 -3.20
N ILE A 44 4.11 -0.74 -3.64
CA ILE A 44 4.96 -1.55 -2.78
C ILE A 44 6.19 -2.02 -3.56
N GLN A 45 7.31 -2.13 -2.88
CA GLN A 45 8.52 -2.71 -3.46
C GLN A 45 9.23 -3.55 -2.41
N TYR A 46 10.02 -4.52 -2.88
CA TYR A 46 10.94 -5.20 -1.97
C TYR A 46 11.97 -4.19 -1.45
N LEU A 47 12.37 -4.35 -0.20
CA LEU A 47 13.35 -3.47 0.40
C LEU A 47 14.62 -3.44 -0.47
N ASP A 48 15.13 -2.24 -0.74
CA ASP A 48 16.31 -2.00 -1.57
C ASP A 48 16.18 -2.39 -3.04
N ALA A 49 14.98 -2.73 -3.50
CA ALA A 49 14.74 -2.97 -4.93
C ALA A 49 14.38 -1.67 -5.63
N ASP A 50 14.44 -1.67 -6.96
CA ASP A 50 14.17 -0.48 -7.76
C ASP A 50 12.75 -0.44 -8.32
N GLU A 51 12.08 -1.59 -8.40
CA GLU A 51 10.77 -1.66 -9.03
C GLU A 51 9.64 -1.50 -8.01
N TRP A 52 8.67 -0.67 -8.37
CA TRP A 52 7.44 -0.48 -7.60
C TRP A 52 6.31 -1.26 -8.27
N TYR A 53 5.50 -1.91 -7.44
CA TYR A 53 4.32 -2.64 -7.90
C TYR A 53 3.08 -2.02 -7.30
N GLU A 54 1.98 -2.07 -8.03
CA GLU A 54 0.70 -1.60 -7.52
C GLU A 54 0.06 -2.67 -6.65
N VAL A 55 -0.33 -2.34 -5.43
CA VAL A 55 -1.09 -3.27 -4.58
C VAL A 55 -2.45 -3.49 -5.25
N GLU A 56 -2.87 -4.74 -5.34
CA GLU A 56 -4.12 -5.08 -6.01
C GLU A 56 -5.28 -4.31 -5.37
N GLY A 57 -6.11 -3.72 -6.19
CA GLY A 57 -7.20 -2.86 -5.75
C GLY A 57 -6.86 -1.38 -5.74
N SER A 58 -5.60 -1.01 -5.93
CA SER A 58 -5.18 0.37 -6.09
C SER A 58 -5.47 0.84 -7.53
N PRO A 59 -5.87 2.10 -7.75
CA PRO A 59 -6.09 3.12 -6.73
C PRO A 59 -7.45 2.97 -6.02
N LEU A 60 -7.45 3.42 -4.77
CA LEU A 60 -8.70 3.60 -4.02
C LEU A 60 -9.35 4.92 -4.44
N GLY A 61 -10.62 5.10 -4.10
CA GLY A 61 -11.28 6.37 -4.27
C GLY A 61 -10.69 7.46 -3.38
N PRO A 62 -11.31 8.66 -3.36
CA PRO A 62 -10.80 9.77 -2.55
C PRO A 62 -10.66 9.38 -1.08
N ALA A 63 -9.60 9.89 -0.46
CA ALA A 63 -9.31 9.60 0.94
C ALA A 63 -10.40 10.16 1.85
N ARG A 64 -10.81 9.38 2.85
CA ARG A 64 -11.77 9.80 3.87
C ARG A 64 -11.08 10.32 5.11
N ASP A 65 -9.84 9.87 5.34
CA ASP A 65 -9.04 10.24 6.50
C ASP A 65 -7.83 11.08 6.06
N PRO A 66 -7.24 11.83 6.97
CA PRO A 66 -5.99 12.53 6.68
C PRO A 66 -4.92 11.54 6.20
N GLY A 67 -4.07 11.99 5.28
CA GLY A 67 -3.05 11.17 4.66
C GLY A 67 -2.17 10.38 5.63
N PRO A 68 -1.60 11.03 6.68
CA PRO A 68 -0.78 10.29 7.64
C PRO A 68 -1.52 9.15 8.33
N ARG A 69 -2.77 9.38 8.70
CA ARG A 69 -3.58 8.35 9.34
C ARG A 69 -3.88 7.20 8.37
N LEU A 70 -4.27 7.54 7.16
CA LEU A 70 -4.54 6.55 6.13
C LEU A 70 -3.32 5.69 5.86
N HIS A 71 -2.14 6.32 5.75
CA HIS A 71 -0.90 5.59 5.56
C HIS A 71 -0.63 4.61 6.71
N GLN A 72 -0.86 5.03 7.96
CA GLN A 72 -0.67 4.15 9.11
C GLN A 72 -1.63 2.96 9.08
N GLU A 73 -2.87 3.18 8.65
CA GLU A 73 -3.84 2.10 8.52
C GLU A 73 -3.39 1.09 7.46
N ILE A 74 -2.85 1.57 6.35
CA ILE A 74 -2.32 0.70 5.30
C ILE A 74 -1.11 -0.09 5.82
N ILE A 75 -0.21 0.55 6.55
CA ILE A 75 0.95 -0.12 7.13
C ILE A 75 0.51 -1.23 8.09
N GLN A 76 -0.50 -0.99 8.93
CA GLN A 76 -1.02 -2.01 9.81
C GLN A 76 -1.62 -3.18 9.04
N ALA A 77 -2.33 -2.89 7.95
CA ALA A 77 -2.89 -3.94 7.09
C ALA A 77 -1.78 -4.79 6.47
N VAL A 78 -0.69 -4.17 6.03
CA VAL A 78 0.46 -4.90 5.48
C VAL A 78 1.08 -5.81 6.55
N ARG A 79 1.20 -5.34 7.79
CA ARG A 79 1.72 -6.16 8.89
C ARG A 79 0.86 -7.36 9.18
N LEU A 80 -0.44 -7.24 9.01
CA LEU A 80 -1.37 -8.36 9.21
C LEU A 80 -1.39 -9.32 8.02
N GLY A 81 -0.93 -8.84 6.86
CA GLY A 81 -0.99 -9.58 5.62
C GLY A 81 -2.19 -9.16 4.78
N MET A 82 -1.98 -9.03 3.47
CA MET A 82 -3.00 -8.60 2.53
C MET A 82 -3.00 -9.55 1.32
N PRO A 83 -3.36 -10.83 1.52
CA PRO A 83 -3.33 -11.81 0.42
C PRO A 83 -4.33 -11.47 -0.68
N ASP A 84 -5.34 -10.65 -0.39
CA ASP A 84 -6.33 -10.19 -1.37
C ASP A 84 -6.13 -8.71 -1.73
N GLY A 85 -4.94 -8.18 -1.46
CA GLY A 85 -4.65 -6.78 -1.73
C GLY A 85 -5.51 -5.86 -0.88
N LEU A 86 -6.06 -4.82 -1.52
CA LEU A 86 -6.90 -3.84 -0.84
C LEU A 86 -8.38 -4.23 -0.78
N ALA A 87 -8.72 -5.43 -1.26
CA ALA A 87 -10.10 -5.91 -1.16
C ALA A 87 -10.52 -5.96 0.31
N GLY A 88 -11.62 -5.30 0.64
CA GLY A 88 -12.09 -5.23 2.02
C GLY A 88 -11.40 -4.18 2.89
N PHE A 89 -10.34 -3.55 2.40
CA PHE A 89 -9.70 -2.45 3.13
C PHE A 89 -10.64 -1.25 3.20
N ARG A 90 -10.76 -0.66 4.39
CA ARG A 90 -11.63 0.49 4.63
C ARG A 90 -10.85 1.57 5.35
N GLY A 91 -10.17 2.36 4.59
CA GLY A 91 -9.38 3.46 5.14
C GLY A 91 -10.04 4.79 5.01
#